data_f6718cb27b7391e24349169b1b78eadd
#
_entry.id   f6718cb27b7391e24349169b1b78eadd
#
_cell.length_a   1.000
_cell.length_b   1.000
_cell.length_c   1.000
_cell.angle_alpha   90.00
_cell.angle_beta   90.00
_cell.angle_gamma   90.00
#
_symmetry.space_group_name_H-M   'P 1'
#
loop_
_entity.id
_entity.type
_entity.pdbx_description
1 polymer ?
#
loop_
_entity_poly.entity_id
_entity_poly.type
_entity_poly.pdbx_seq_one_letter_code
_entity_poly.pdbx_strand_id
1 'polypeptide(L)'
;MKKVLVLGGGFAGVEAAIYLRKNDLDVTLVSDRDYFYIYPTSIWIPTGKVTREDVSVPLDKIAMRHGFSLIVDPVIKFEASEKKVTLKSGRLLEEYTYIVLALGQDKLQHQGMEHTLSICGKPEEATALYERLDALVLKEKGKIAMGFGGNPKDSSAVRGGPAFEVLFNVDTYLKKKGIRDNFELTFFAPMEKPGQKMGDKALVMMDKMFKMFNIKKQVGVKITQFVEDGIEFEDGSKIESDLTMFISAGTGHTILSNSGLPLSEAGFVVSNEYNEIEGFEGIYAIGDSVSLMGPEWRAKQGHVA
;
A
#
# COMPACT_ATOMS: atom_id res chain seq x y z
N MET A 1 -14.10 15.41 -28.85
CA MET A 1 -13.35 15.53 -27.57
C MET A 1 -12.49 14.26 -27.47
N LYS A 2 -11.21 14.39 -27.05
CA LYS A 2 -10.33 13.22 -26.87
C LYS A 2 -10.80 12.43 -25.67
N LYS A 3 -10.95 11.10 -25.84
CA LYS A 3 -11.40 10.19 -24.78
C LYS A 3 -10.21 9.64 -24.01
N VAL A 4 -10.24 9.73 -22.70
CA VAL A 4 -9.20 9.21 -21.79
C VAL A 4 -9.78 8.15 -20.88
N LEU A 5 -9.13 7.00 -20.81
CA LEU A 5 -9.42 5.93 -19.89
C LEU A 5 -8.39 5.95 -18.76
N VAL A 6 -8.83 6.13 -17.52
CA VAL A 6 -7.99 6.06 -16.34
C VAL A 6 -8.27 4.75 -15.61
N LEU A 7 -7.25 3.91 -15.41
CA LEU A 7 -7.37 2.61 -14.78
C LEU A 7 -6.84 2.68 -13.34
N GLY A 8 -7.74 2.61 -12.37
CA GLY A 8 -7.43 2.61 -10.93
C GLY A 8 -8.04 3.79 -10.18
N GLY A 9 -8.92 3.50 -9.20
CA GLY A 9 -9.62 4.47 -8.34
C GLY A 9 -8.84 4.91 -7.08
N GLY A 10 -7.50 4.81 -7.10
CA GLY A 10 -6.62 5.29 -6.04
C GLY A 10 -6.25 6.77 -6.17
N PHE A 11 -5.26 7.22 -5.36
CA PHE A 11 -4.81 8.63 -5.34
C PHE A 11 -4.43 9.15 -6.74
N ALA A 12 -3.53 8.46 -7.43
CA ALA A 12 -3.05 8.90 -8.73
C ALA A 12 -4.18 8.95 -9.78
N GLY A 13 -5.03 7.92 -9.82
CA GLY A 13 -6.10 7.84 -10.83
C GLY A 13 -7.22 8.85 -10.60
N VAL A 14 -7.65 9.07 -9.35
CA VAL A 14 -8.68 10.07 -9.02
C VAL A 14 -8.17 11.47 -9.32
N GLU A 15 -6.93 11.80 -8.92
CA GLU A 15 -6.33 13.12 -9.21
C GLU A 15 -6.16 13.34 -10.71
N ALA A 16 -5.68 12.32 -11.44
CA ALA A 16 -5.59 12.39 -12.91
C ALA A 16 -6.97 12.63 -13.55
N ALA A 17 -8.00 11.90 -13.12
CA ALA A 17 -9.35 12.07 -13.66
C ALA A 17 -9.88 13.49 -13.43
N ILE A 18 -9.68 14.05 -12.23
CA ILE A 18 -10.08 15.42 -11.89
C ILE A 18 -9.31 16.44 -12.73
N TYR A 19 -7.98 16.29 -12.84
CA TYR A 19 -7.13 17.20 -13.58
C TYR A 19 -7.45 17.19 -15.09
N LEU A 20 -7.60 16.01 -15.67
CA LEU A 20 -7.92 15.85 -17.09
C LEU A 20 -9.30 16.42 -17.43
N ARG A 21 -10.30 16.27 -16.56
CA ARG A 21 -11.61 16.89 -16.73
C ARG A 21 -11.57 18.42 -16.69
N LYS A 22 -10.73 18.98 -15.81
CA LYS A 22 -10.52 20.46 -15.77
C LYS A 22 -9.90 21.01 -17.07
N ASN A 23 -9.26 20.13 -17.86
CA ASN A 23 -8.66 20.47 -19.15
C ASN A 23 -9.50 19.96 -20.35
N ASP A 24 -10.83 19.87 -20.18
CA ASP A 24 -11.83 19.58 -21.21
C ASP A 24 -11.64 18.24 -21.96
N LEU A 25 -11.06 17.23 -21.30
CA LEU A 25 -10.98 15.89 -21.84
C LEU A 25 -12.20 15.05 -21.40
N ASP A 26 -12.64 14.11 -22.22
CA ASP A 26 -13.69 13.14 -21.88
C ASP A 26 -13.06 11.97 -21.12
N VAL A 27 -13.32 11.90 -19.80
CA VAL A 27 -12.62 10.96 -18.90
C VAL A 27 -13.56 9.91 -18.37
N THR A 28 -13.12 8.65 -18.49
CA THR A 28 -13.72 7.50 -17.82
C THR A 28 -12.71 6.92 -16.81
N LEU A 29 -13.08 6.90 -15.53
CA LEU A 29 -12.34 6.23 -14.47
C LEU A 29 -12.88 4.82 -14.26
N VAL A 30 -11.99 3.82 -14.25
CA VAL A 30 -12.32 2.43 -13.90
C VAL A 30 -11.72 2.12 -12.53
N SER A 31 -12.52 1.56 -11.63
CA SER A 31 -12.10 1.19 -10.28
C SER A 31 -12.60 -0.22 -9.92
N ASP A 32 -11.82 -0.95 -9.13
CA ASP A 32 -12.18 -2.25 -8.56
C ASP A 32 -13.19 -2.15 -7.39
N ARG A 33 -13.43 -0.92 -6.92
CA ARG A 33 -14.32 -0.59 -5.79
C ARG A 33 -15.02 0.75 -6.02
N ASP A 34 -16.10 0.97 -5.30
CA ASP A 34 -16.97 2.15 -5.42
C ASP A 34 -16.59 3.33 -4.51
N TYR A 35 -15.45 3.21 -3.78
CA TYR A 35 -14.97 4.24 -2.87
C TYR A 35 -13.49 4.55 -3.06
N PHE A 36 -13.13 5.80 -2.80
CA PHE A 36 -11.77 6.28 -2.64
C PHE A 36 -11.35 6.11 -1.18
N TYR A 37 -10.23 5.42 -0.93
CA TYR A 37 -9.74 5.12 0.41
C TYR A 37 -8.54 5.96 0.77
N ILE A 38 -8.60 6.65 1.92
CA ILE A 38 -7.56 7.57 2.40
C ILE A 38 -6.55 6.81 3.27
N TYR A 39 -5.66 6.06 2.64
CA TYR A 39 -4.64 5.24 3.32
C TYR A 39 -3.83 5.98 4.39
N PRO A 40 -3.37 7.24 4.21
CA PRO A 40 -2.59 7.92 5.24
C PRO A 40 -3.33 8.07 6.57
N THR A 41 -4.65 8.19 6.54
CA THR A 41 -5.47 8.33 7.75
C THR A 41 -5.85 6.98 8.36
N SER A 42 -5.76 5.89 7.60
CA SER A 42 -6.14 4.54 8.05
C SER A 42 -5.28 4.03 9.22
N ILE A 43 -4.09 4.58 9.45
CA ILE A 43 -3.24 4.27 10.61
C ILE A 43 -3.91 4.52 11.98
N TRP A 44 -5.02 5.25 11.99
CA TRP A 44 -5.79 5.55 13.20
C TRP A 44 -6.92 4.56 13.46
N ILE A 45 -7.28 3.70 12.48
CA ILE A 45 -8.33 2.70 12.61
C ILE A 45 -7.99 1.67 13.70
N PRO A 46 -6.76 1.11 13.77
CA PRO A 46 -6.44 0.08 14.76
C PRO A 46 -6.63 0.50 16.21
N THR A 47 -6.60 1.79 16.50
CA THR A 47 -6.82 2.34 17.85
C THR A 47 -8.21 2.97 18.04
N GLY A 48 -9.13 2.78 17.07
CA GLY A 48 -10.50 3.26 17.14
C GLY A 48 -10.68 4.78 17.09
N LYS A 49 -9.66 5.53 16.65
CA LYS A 49 -9.76 7.00 16.52
C LYS A 49 -10.57 7.43 15.31
N VAL A 50 -10.57 6.64 14.27
CA VAL A 50 -11.39 6.78 13.06
C VAL A 50 -11.91 5.41 12.66
N THR A 51 -13.04 5.39 11.95
CA THR A 51 -13.60 4.17 11.35
C THR A 51 -13.16 4.03 9.90
N ARG A 52 -13.44 2.89 9.28
CA ARG A 52 -13.25 2.68 7.85
C ARG A 52 -14.08 3.67 7.03
N GLU A 53 -15.29 3.96 7.47
CA GLU A 53 -16.23 4.89 6.84
C GLU A 53 -15.68 6.32 6.84
N ASP A 54 -15.05 6.75 7.92
CA ASP A 54 -14.44 8.10 8.04
C ASP A 54 -13.31 8.33 7.03
N VAL A 55 -12.65 7.26 6.57
CA VAL A 55 -11.53 7.31 5.62
C VAL A 55 -11.90 6.84 4.22
N SER A 56 -13.20 6.67 3.95
CA SER A 56 -13.73 6.23 2.66
C SER A 56 -14.67 7.29 2.07
N VAL A 57 -14.41 7.68 0.83
CA VAL A 57 -15.24 8.65 0.11
C VAL A 57 -15.87 7.97 -1.11
N PRO A 58 -17.20 7.96 -1.27
CA PRO A 58 -17.84 7.36 -2.44
C PRO A 58 -17.34 7.98 -3.76
N LEU A 59 -16.87 7.15 -4.68
CA LEU A 59 -16.30 7.59 -5.97
C LEU A 59 -17.36 8.21 -6.88
N ASP A 60 -18.61 7.79 -6.80
CA ASP A 60 -19.72 8.38 -7.55
C ASP A 60 -19.93 9.87 -7.22
N LYS A 61 -19.79 10.24 -5.93
CA LYS A 61 -19.87 11.65 -5.50
C LYS A 61 -18.72 12.47 -6.07
N ILE A 62 -17.51 11.90 -6.10
CA ILE A 62 -16.33 12.55 -6.69
C ILE A 62 -16.55 12.70 -8.21
N ALA A 63 -16.98 11.63 -8.88
CA ALA A 63 -17.24 11.60 -10.30
C ALA A 63 -18.31 12.63 -10.70
N MET A 64 -19.42 12.69 -9.99
CA MET A 64 -20.50 13.66 -10.21
C MET A 64 -20.00 15.11 -10.02
N ARG A 65 -19.25 15.37 -8.95
CA ARG A 65 -18.73 16.70 -8.64
C ARG A 65 -17.77 17.23 -9.71
N HIS A 66 -16.96 16.35 -10.28
CA HIS A 66 -15.89 16.71 -11.21
C HIS A 66 -16.22 16.40 -12.67
N GLY A 67 -17.34 15.73 -12.95
CA GLY A 67 -17.88 15.53 -14.29
C GLY A 67 -17.15 14.46 -15.11
N PHE A 68 -16.56 13.42 -14.49
CA PHE A 68 -16.03 12.26 -15.21
C PHE A 68 -16.96 11.06 -15.08
N SER A 69 -16.89 10.13 -16.04
CA SER A 69 -17.62 8.87 -15.99
C SER A 69 -16.92 7.86 -15.08
N LEU A 70 -17.67 7.09 -14.29
CA LEU A 70 -17.15 6.06 -13.39
C LEU A 70 -17.66 4.68 -13.84
N ILE A 71 -16.75 3.71 -13.90
CA ILE A 71 -17.05 2.28 -14.05
C ILE A 71 -16.48 1.56 -12.84
N VAL A 72 -17.35 0.94 -12.02
CA VAL A 72 -16.93 0.12 -10.89
C VAL A 72 -16.93 -1.34 -11.34
N ASP A 73 -15.78 -1.78 -11.81
CA ASP A 73 -15.56 -3.15 -12.31
C ASP A 73 -14.05 -3.42 -12.39
N PRO A 74 -13.54 -4.51 -11.77
CA PRO A 74 -12.11 -4.80 -11.82
C PRO A 74 -11.58 -5.02 -13.23
N VAL A 75 -10.43 -4.43 -13.53
CA VAL A 75 -9.66 -4.78 -14.74
C VAL A 75 -9.04 -6.16 -14.55
N ILE A 76 -9.23 -7.06 -15.51
CA ILE A 76 -8.64 -8.41 -15.48
C ILE A 76 -7.59 -8.64 -16.57
N LYS A 77 -7.58 -7.82 -17.61
CA LYS A 77 -6.61 -7.91 -18.71
C LYS A 77 -6.39 -6.54 -19.34
N PHE A 78 -5.14 -6.25 -19.69
CA PHE A 78 -4.75 -5.10 -20.48
C PHE A 78 -3.82 -5.51 -21.61
N GLU A 79 -4.17 -5.16 -22.86
CA GLU A 79 -3.42 -5.40 -24.08
C GLU A 79 -2.94 -4.07 -24.64
N ALA A 80 -1.68 -3.73 -24.37
CA ALA A 80 -1.15 -2.40 -24.63
C ALA A 80 -1.09 -2.06 -26.15
N SER A 81 -0.69 -3.02 -26.98
CA SER A 81 -0.60 -2.82 -28.45
C SER A 81 -1.93 -2.49 -29.10
N GLU A 82 -3.04 -2.98 -28.53
CA GLU A 82 -4.40 -2.78 -29.03
C GLU A 82 -5.16 -1.70 -28.26
N LYS A 83 -4.57 -1.16 -27.19
CA LYS A 83 -5.23 -0.26 -26.22
C LYS A 83 -6.56 -0.83 -25.72
N LYS A 84 -6.57 -2.12 -25.43
CA LYS A 84 -7.77 -2.87 -25.08
C LYS A 84 -7.74 -3.31 -23.63
N VAL A 85 -8.84 -3.05 -22.93
CA VAL A 85 -9.02 -3.40 -21.51
C VAL A 85 -10.21 -4.33 -21.38
N THR A 86 -10.02 -5.47 -20.70
CA THR A 86 -11.11 -6.39 -20.35
C THR A 86 -11.42 -6.24 -18.86
N LEU A 87 -12.69 -6.05 -18.56
CA LEU A 87 -13.20 -5.99 -17.20
C LEU A 87 -13.71 -7.35 -16.72
N LYS A 88 -13.84 -7.51 -15.40
CA LYS A 88 -14.31 -8.77 -14.79
C LYS A 88 -15.71 -9.18 -15.23
N SER A 89 -16.59 -8.22 -15.53
CA SER A 89 -17.92 -8.49 -16.12
C SER A 89 -17.89 -9.04 -17.54
N GLY A 90 -16.72 -9.09 -18.19
CA GLY A 90 -16.56 -9.41 -19.61
C GLY A 90 -16.68 -8.19 -20.54
N ARG A 91 -16.96 -7.00 -20.00
CA ARG A 91 -17.02 -5.77 -20.80
C ARG A 91 -15.65 -5.44 -21.37
N LEU A 92 -15.61 -5.11 -22.67
CA LEU A 92 -14.43 -4.59 -23.34
C LEU A 92 -14.48 -3.08 -23.40
N LEU A 93 -13.35 -2.45 -23.12
CA LEU A 93 -13.12 -1.01 -23.27
C LEU A 93 -12.03 -0.82 -24.33
N GLU A 94 -12.40 -0.12 -25.39
CA GLU A 94 -11.57 0.17 -26.56
C GLU A 94 -11.97 1.53 -27.14
N GLU A 95 -11.30 2.02 -28.16
CA GLU A 95 -11.55 3.33 -28.78
C GLU A 95 -11.26 4.55 -27.88
N TYR A 96 -10.31 4.42 -26.94
CA TYR A 96 -9.79 5.55 -26.17
C TYR A 96 -8.55 6.13 -26.86
N THR A 97 -8.49 7.47 -26.89
CA THR A 97 -7.32 8.19 -27.43
C THR A 97 -6.11 7.97 -26.52
N TYR A 98 -6.36 8.06 -25.21
CA TYR A 98 -5.33 7.92 -24.17
C TYR A 98 -5.75 6.94 -23.09
N ILE A 99 -4.77 6.22 -22.56
CA ILE A 99 -4.94 5.33 -21.38
C ILE A 99 -3.94 5.76 -20.32
N VAL A 100 -4.40 5.94 -19.09
CA VAL A 100 -3.59 6.25 -17.92
C VAL A 100 -3.65 5.08 -16.94
N LEU A 101 -2.51 4.40 -16.76
CA LEU A 101 -2.36 3.28 -15.85
C LEU A 101 -2.06 3.81 -14.44
N ALA A 102 -3.03 3.69 -13.54
CA ALA A 102 -2.95 4.12 -12.15
C ALA A 102 -3.38 2.98 -11.19
N LEU A 103 -3.11 1.72 -11.59
CA LEU A 103 -3.54 0.50 -10.89
C LEU A 103 -2.84 0.29 -9.54
N GLY A 104 -1.80 1.08 -9.26
CA GLY A 104 -1.02 0.91 -8.04
C GLY A 104 -0.05 -0.28 -8.14
N GLN A 105 0.09 -1.01 -7.03
CA GLN A 105 1.04 -2.11 -6.91
C GLN A 105 0.42 -3.29 -6.17
N ASP A 106 0.85 -4.50 -6.51
CA ASP A 106 0.58 -5.69 -5.73
C ASP A 106 1.56 -5.81 -4.55
N LYS A 107 1.33 -6.78 -3.69
CA LYS A 107 2.18 -7.06 -2.53
C LYS A 107 3.00 -8.31 -2.77
N LEU A 108 4.29 -8.26 -2.44
CA LEU A 108 5.11 -9.46 -2.39
C LEU A 108 4.50 -10.46 -1.42
N GLN A 109 4.40 -11.70 -1.88
CA GLN A 109 3.85 -12.79 -1.07
C GLN A 109 4.95 -13.40 -0.20
N HIS A 110 4.61 -13.70 1.03
CA HIS A 110 5.42 -14.44 1.98
C HIS A 110 4.63 -15.66 2.47
N GLN A 111 5.33 -16.70 2.87
CA GLN A 111 4.68 -17.89 3.42
C GLN A 111 3.96 -17.54 4.72
N GLY A 112 2.69 -17.97 4.85
CA GLY A 112 1.89 -17.76 6.04
C GLY A 112 1.32 -16.35 6.21
N MET A 113 1.26 -15.52 5.13
CA MET A 113 0.68 -14.17 5.21
C MET A 113 -0.77 -14.13 5.70
N GLU A 114 -1.51 -15.22 5.57
CA GLU A 114 -2.85 -15.39 6.12
C GLU A 114 -2.92 -15.26 7.65
N HIS A 115 -1.80 -15.41 8.34
CA HIS A 115 -1.67 -15.19 9.79
C HIS A 115 -1.36 -13.74 10.16
N THR A 116 -1.26 -12.85 9.16
CA THR A 116 -0.97 -11.42 9.36
C THR A 116 -2.13 -10.52 8.94
N LEU A 117 -2.13 -9.31 9.47
CA LEU A 117 -2.98 -8.22 9.01
C LEU A 117 -2.12 -7.05 8.56
N SER A 118 -2.64 -6.20 7.66
CA SER A 118 -1.87 -5.06 7.15
C SER A 118 -2.70 -3.78 7.14
N ILE A 119 -2.10 -2.69 7.58
CA ILE A 119 -2.69 -1.36 7.42
C ILE A 119 -2.60 -0.85 5.97
N CYS A 120 -1.71 -1.42 5.17
CA CYS A 120 -1.51 -1.09 3.75
C CYS A 120 -2.02 -2.20 2.81
N GLY A 121 -2.80 -3.14 3.31
CA GLY A 121 -3.48 -4.20 2.57
C GLY A 121 -4.85 -3.76 2.05
N LYS A 122 -5.80 -4.68 2.09
CA LYS A 122 -7.20 -4.36 1.82
C LYS A 122 -7.76 -3.50 2.96
N PRO A 123 -8.67 -2.55 2.68
CA PRO A 123 -9.26 -1.69 3.72
C PRO A 123 -9.89 -2.46 4.90
N GLU A 124 -10.44 -3.64 4.63
CA GLU A 124 -11.04 -4.52 5.63
C GLU A 124 -10.02 -5.01 6.67
N GLU A 125 -8.74 -5.16 6.29
CA GLU A 125 -7.68 -5.60 7.19
C GLU A 125 -7.41 -4.59 8.32
N ALA A 126 -7.60 -3.30 8.06
CA ALA A 126 -7.47 -2.27 9.08
C ALA A 126 -8.57 -2.39 10.16
N THR A 127 -9.80 -2.74 9.76
CA THR A 127 -10.90 -3.04 10.68
C THR A 127 -10.64 -4.31 11.46
N ALA A 128 -10.19 -5.38 10.78
CA ALA A 128 -9.82 -6.64 11.45
C ALA A 128 -8.67 -6.43 12.45
N LEU A 129 -7.73 -5.52 12.14
CA LEU A 129 -6.63 -5.15 13.05
C LEU A 129 -7.17 -4.46 14.32
N TYR A 130 -8.17 -3.57 14.18
CA TYR A 130 -8.86 -2.98 15.32
C TYR A 130 -9.56 -4.05 16.17
N GLU A 131 -10.33 -4.94 15.57
CA GLU A 131 -11.08 -5.99 16.27
C GLU A 131 -10.14 -6.95 17.03
N ARG A 132 -9.01 -7.33 16.40
CA ARG A 132 -8.01 -8.20 17.05
C ARG A 132 -7.31 -7.48 18.20
N LEU A 133 -6.97 -6.21 18.03
CA LEU A 133 -6.37 -5.40 19.10
C LEU A 133 -7.36 -5.21 20.27
N ASP A 134 -8.63 -4.90 19.98
CA ASP A 134 -9.65 -4.71 21.00
C ASP A 134 -9.89 -6.00 21.80
N ALA A 135 -9.90 -7.16 21.14
CA ALA A 135 -9.97 -8.45 21.82
C ALA A 135 -8.79 -8.71 22.78
N LEU A 136 -7.58 -8.24 22.46
CA LEU A 136 -6.44 -8.32 23.37
C LEU A 136 -6.56 -7.30 24.52
N VAL A 137 -7.06 -6.11 24.23
CA VAL A 137 -7.33 -5.07 25.24
C VAL A 137 -8.35 -5.55 26.26
N LEU A 138 -9.40 -6.27 25.85
CA LEU A 138 -10.39 -6.88 26.76
C LEU A 138 -9.77 -7.96 27.65
N LYS A 139 -8.72 -8.65 27.19
CA LYS A 139 -7.96 -9.62 28.01
C LYS A 139 -6.89 -8.94 28.89
N GLU A 140 -6.69 -7.65 28.71
CA GLU A 140 -5.68 -6.80 29.36
C GLU A 140 -4.24 -7.33 29.24
N LYS A 141 -3.93 -8.16 28.26
CA LYS A 141 -2.59 -8.71 28.00
C LYS A 141 -2.43 -9.21 26.57
N GLY A 142 -1.21 -9.21 26.07
CA GLY A 142 -0.90 -9.80 24.76
C GLY A 142 0.50 -9.47 24.26
N LYS A 143 0.92 -10.22 23.23
CA LYS A 143 2.15 -10.02 22.48
C LYS A 143 1.78 -9.49 21.09
N ILE A 144 2.30 -8.34 20.71
CA ILE A 144 1.98 -7.68 19.45
C ILE A 144 3.27 -7.47 18.68
N ALA A 145 3.34 -8.01 17.47
CA ALA A 145 4.46 -7.82 16.56
C ALA A 145 4.03 -6.97 15.36
N MET A 146 4.77 -5.90 15.07
CA MET A 146 4.51 -5.03 13.92
C MET A 146 5.78 -4.78 13.13
N GLY A 147 5.69 -4.93 11.80
CA GLY A 147 6.87 -4.79 10.97
C GLY A 147 6.57 -4.60 9.49
N PHE A 148 7.62 -4.57 8.69
CA PHE A 148 7.52 -4.43 7.25
C PHE A 148 8.61 -5.20 6.52
N GLY A 149 8.31 -5.59 5.27
CA GLY A 149 9.22 -6.30 4.38
C GLY A 149 10.02 -5.38 3.47
N GLY A 150 10.99 -5.97 2.78
CA GLY A 150 11.77 -5.35 1.73
C GLY A 150 11.46 -5.94 0.35
N ASN A 151 11.79 -5.20 -0.71
CA ASN A 151 11.87 -5.72 -2.07
C ASN A 151 13.33 -5.62 -2.53
N PRO A 152 14.03 -6.74 -2.74
CA PRO A 152 15.43 -6.72 -3.17
C PRO A 152 15.61 -6.17 -4.58
N LYS A 153 14.56 -6.17 -5.39
CA LYS A 153 14.57 -5.68 -6.78
C LYS A 153 14.20 -4.20 -6.90
N ASP A 154 13.52 -3.62 -5.89
CA ASP A 154 13.14 -2.20 -5.89
C ASP A 154 12.97 -1.66 -4.47
N SER A 155 13.97 -0.92 -4.01
CA SER A 155 13.92 -0.29 -2.67
C SER A 155 12.90 0.84 -2.55
N SER A 156 12.38 1.38 -3.65
CA SER A 156 11.33 2.42 -3.65
C SER A 156 9.97 1.87 -3.26
N ALA A 157 9.76 0.56 -3.41
CA ALA A 157 8.51 -0.13 -3.10
C ALA A 157 8.36 -0.52 -1.62
N VAL A 158 9.32 -0.15 -0.77
CA VAL A 158 9.31 -0.41 0.68
C VAL A 158 8.54 0.67 1.42
N ARG A 159 7.59 0.29 2.26
CA ARG A 159 6.73 1.20 3.05
C ARG A 159 6.86 0.92 4.54
N GLY A 160 7.90 1.45 5.17
CA GLY A 160 8.13 1.26 6.61
C GLY A 160 7.42 2.26 7.52
N GLY A 161 7.14 3.47 7.05
CA GLY A 161 6.55 4.54 7.86
C GLY A 161 5.30 4.12 8.63
N PRO A 162 4.26 3.60 7.98
CA PRO A 162 3.03 3.19 8.66
C PRO A 162 3.22 2.12 9.73
N ALA A 163 4.23 1.23 9.63
CA ALA A 163 4.51 0.24 10.66
C ALA A 163 4.96 0.90 11.98
N PHE A 164 5.84 1.91 11.89
CA PHE A 164 6.26 2.68 13.06
C PHE A 164 5.10 3.47 13.65
N GLU A 165 4.33 4.14 12.79
CA GLU A 165 3.21 4.99 13.24
C GLU A 165 2.14 4.18 13.97
N VAL A 166 1.73 3.03 13.42
CA VAL A 166 0.73 2.17 14.08
C VAL A 166 1.28 1.60 15.39
N LEU A 167 2.54 1.16 15.42
CA LEU A 167 3.17 0.64 16.64
C LEU A 167 3.18 1.68 17.77
N PHE A 168 3.57 2.92 17.49
CA PHE A 168 3.56 4.00 18.49
C PHE A 168 2.14 4.45 18.85
N ASN A 169 1.18 4.38 17.93
CA ASN A 169 -0.22 4.61 18.22
C ASN A 169 -0.78 3.56 19.19
N VAL A 170 -0.43 2.29 18.99
CA VAL A 170 -0.83 1.18 19.88
C VAL A 170 -0.19 1.35 21.27
N ASP A 171 1.10 1.65 21.36
CA ASP A 171 1.76 1.95 22.63
C ASP A 171 1.02 3.06 23.41
N THR A 172 0.73 4.17 22.72
CA THR A 172 0.01 5.30 23.31
C THR A 172 -1.42 4.92 23.74
N TYR A 173 -2.11 4.10 22.93
CA TYR A 173 -3.45 3.62 23.23
C TYR A 173 -3.47 2.73 24.48
N LEU A 174 -2.56 1.78 24.58
CA LEU A 174 -2.43 0.91 25.76
C LEU A 174 -2.06 1.68 27.03
N LYS A 175 -1.20 2.71 26.92
CA LYS A 175 -0.88 3.63 28.04
C LYS A 175 -2.11 4.39 28.52
N LYS A 176 -2.92 4.92 27.62
CA LYS A 176 -4.16 5.61 27.96
C LYS A 176 -5.19 4.70 28.64
N LYS A 177 -5.16 3.41 28.33
CA LYS A 177 -6.00 2.38 28.98
C LYS A 177 -5.43 1.93 30.34
N GLY A 178 -4.19 2.30 30.70
CA GLY A 178 -3.53 1.88 31.94
C GLY A 178 -3.03 0.43 31.96
N ILE A 179 -2.94 -0.23 30.79
CA ILE A 179 -2.62 -1.66 30.66
C ILE A 179 -1.34 -1.92 29.86
N ARG A 180 -0.57 -0.88 29.50
CA ARG A 180 0.64 -1.01 28.64
C ARG A 180 1.64 -2.03 29.16
N ASP A 181 1.83 -2.13 30.45
CA ASP A 181 2.85 -2.99 31.07
C ASP A 181 2.51 -4.49 30.95
N ASN A 182 1.26 -4.82 30.65
CA ASN A 182 0.81 -6.19 30.42
C ASN A 182 1.02 -6.66 28.95
N PHE A 183 1.55 -5.75 28.10
CA PHE A 183 1.74 -6.04 26.68
C PHE A 183 3.22 -6.05 26.30
N GLU A 184 3.61 -7.06 25.53
CA GLU A 184 4.88 -7.09 24.83
C GLU A 184 4.69 -6.52 23.43
N LEU A 185 5.43 -5.46 23.08
CA LEU A 185 5.46 -4.89 21.74
C LEU A 185 6.82 -5.19 21.10
N THR A 186 6.79 -5.75 19.89
CA THR A 186 8.00 -6.07 19.12
C THR A 186 7.90 -5.46 17.72
N PHE A 187 8.92 -4.73 17.34
CA PHE A 187 9.13 -4.26 15.97
C PHE A 187 10.04 -5.26 15.24
N PHE A 188 9.71 -5.59 13.98
CA PHE A 188 10.56 -6.46 13.16
C PHE A 188 10.71 -5.96 11.72
N ALA A 189 11.88 -6.21 11.13
CA ALA A 189 12.17 -5.94 9.74
C ALA A 189 13.40 -6.74 9.24
N PRO A 190 13.43 -7.18 7.96
CA PRO A 190 14.56 -7.96 7.46
C PRO A 190 15.83 -7.16 7.22
N MET A 191 15.74 -5.81 7.15
CA MET A 191 16.91 -4.95 7.00
C MET A 191 17.56 -4.60 8.34
N GLU A 192 18.88 -4.46 8.37
CA GLU A 192 19.64 -4.12 9.60
C GLU A 192 19.28 -2.72 10.15
N LYS A 193 19.04 -1.77 9.27
CA LYS A 193 18.74 -0.37 9.61
C LYS A 193 17.41 0.08 8.99
N PRO A 194 16.26 -0.41 9.51
CA PRO A 194 14.96 0.03 9.00
C PRO A 194 14.80 1.53 9.21
N GLY A 195 14.42 2.25 8.16
CA GLY A 195 14.33 3.71 8.17
C GLY A 195 15.62 4.46 7.83
N GLN A 196 16.69 3.79 7.38
CA GLN A 196 17.98 4.43 7.02
C GLN A 196 17.82 5.61 6.06
N LYS A 197 16.85 5.56 5.16
CA LYS A 197 16.55 6.64 4.20
C LYS A 197 16.03 7.93 4.85
N MET A 198 15.62 7.88 6.13
CA MET A 198 15.23 9.08 6.90
C MET A 198 16.43 9.83 7.48
N GLY A 199 17.64 9.27 7.34
CA GLY A 199 18.90 9.82 7.82
C GLY A 199 19.26 9.44 9.27
N ASP A 200 20.55 9.61 9.63
CA ASP A 200 21.10 9.11 10.89
C ASP A 200 20.44 9.72 12.14
N LYS A 201 20.05 11.00 12.08
CA LYS A 201 19.36 11.66 13.21
C LYS A 201 18.02 11.00 13.52
N ALA A 202 17.29 10.60 12.48
CA ALA A 202 16.01 9.90 12.65
C ALA A 202 16.22 8.51 13.25
N LEU A 203 17.23 7.76 12.80
CA LEU A 203 17.57 6.45 13.34
C LEU A 203 17.91 6.53 14.85
N VAL A 204 18.74 7.49 15.23
CA VAL A 204 19.10 7.71 16.65
C VAL A 204 17.84 8.04 17.49
N MET A 205 16.94 8.86 16.95
CA MET A 205 15.70 9.20 17.65
C MET A 205 14.78 7.97 17.78
N MET A 206 14.64 7.19 16.73
CA MET A 206 13.85 5.95 16.75
C MET A 206 14.37 4.94 17.77
N ASP A 207 15.70 4.75 17.84
CA ASP A 207 16.30 3.88 18.85
C ASP A 207 16.05 4.34 20.28
N LYS A 208 16.07 5.67 20.52
CA LYS A 208 15.67 6.23 21.80
C LYS A 208 14.21 5.98 22.12
N MET A 209 13.32 6.14 21.13
CA MET A 209 11.89 5.88 21.30
C MET A 209 11.61 4.40 21.59
N PHE A 210 12.22 3.46 20.88
CA PHE A 210 12.08 2.04 21.16
C PHE A 210 12.48 1.70 22.61
N LYS A 211 13.61 2.22 23.08
CA LYS A 211 14.06 2.05 24.47
C LYS A 211 13.09 2.68 25.47
N MET A 212 12.69 3.93 25.24
CA MET A 212 11.78 4.69 26.11
C MET A 212 10.41 4.03 26.25
N PHE A 213 9.91 3.43 25.16
CA PHE A 213 8.59 2.80 25.12
C PHE A 213 8.64 1.30 25.41
N ASN A 214 9.80 0.77 25.80
CA ASN A 214 10.00 -0.65 26.05
C ASN A 214 9.48 -1.53 24.88
N ILE A 215 9.90 -1.18 23.65
CA ILE A 215 9.57 -1.92 22.43
C ILE A 215 10.79 -2.74 22.02
N LYS A 216 10.63 -4.06 21.89
CA LYS A 216 11.67 -4.96 21.40
C LYS A 216 11.92 -4.75 19.90
N LYS A 217 13.14 -5.05 19.45
CA LYS A 217 13.50 -5.03 18.02
C LYS A 217 14.07 -6.36 17.59
N GLN A 218 13.59 -6.91 16.45
CA GLN A 218 14.19 -7.99 15.71
C GLN A 218 14.44 -7.49 14.27
N VAL A 219 15.67 -7.17 13.94
CA VAL A 219 16.07 -6.58 12.65
C VAL A 219 17.28 -7.27 12.06
N GLY A 220 17.46 -7.18 10.73
CA GLY A 220 18.62 -7.73 10.04
C GLY A 220 18.53 -9.22 9.73
N VAL A 221 17.40 -9.88 10.02
CA VAL A 221 17.19 -11.30 9.73
C VAL A 221 15.98 -11.47 8.83
N LYS A 222 16.09 -12.30 7.79
CA LYS A 222 15.00 -12.55 6.86
C LYS A 222 13.89 -13.37 7.52
N ILE A 223 12.66 -13.00 7.21
CA ILE A 223 11.46 -13.73 7.59
C ILE A 223 11.36 -14.98 6.72
N THR A 224 11.24 -16.15 7.33
CA THR A 224 11.00 -17.42 6.65
C THR A 224 9.51 -17.62 6.42
N GLN A 225 8.71 -17.48 7.48
CA GLN A 225 7.26 -17.60 7.41
C GLN A 225 6.56 -16.91 8.58
N PHE A 226 5.29 -16.64 8.39
CA PHE A 226 4.37 -16.28 9.45
C PHE A 226 3.60 -17.54 9.87
N VAL A 227 3.36 -17.67 11.16
CA VAL A 227 2.59 -18.76 11.77
C VAL A 227 1.51 -18.19 12.68
N GLU A 228 0.54 -19.01 13.07
CA GLU A 228 -0.60 -18.57 13.88
C GLU A 228 -0.19 -17.85 15.18
N ASP A 229 0.90 -18.32 15.80
CA ASP A 229 1.44 -17.82 17.06
C ASP A 229 2.72 -16.97 16.92
N GLY A 230 3.03 -16.45 15.69
CA GLY A 230 4.18 -15.57 15.53
C GLY A 230 4.87 -15.57 14.18
N ILE A 231 6.21 -15.37 14.23
CA ILE A 231 7.06 -15.16 13.04
C ILE A 231 8.32 -16.01 13.20
N GLU A 232 8.70 -16.74 12.18
CA GLU A 232 9.93 -17.52 12.11
C GLU A 232 10.95 -16.88 11.17
N PHE A 233 12.22 -16.93 11.54
CA PHE A 233 13.32 -16.29 10.83
C PHE A 233 14.35 -17.31 10.32
N GLU A 234 15.17 -16.88 9.33
CA GLU A 234 16.18 -17.73 8.66
C GLU A 234 17.28 -18.24 9.62
N ASP A 235 17.56 -17.50 10.69
CA ASP A 235 18.54 -17.89 11.72
C ASP A 235 17.96 -18.85 12.78
N GLY A 236 16.72 -19.30 12.63
CA GLY A 236 16.01 -20.17 13.56
C GLY A 236 15.38 -19.43 14.75
N SER A 237 15.54 -18.11 14.85
CA SER A 237 14.85 -17.34 15.89
C SER A 237 13.35 -17.23 15.60
N LYS A 238 12.55 -16.99 16.65
CA LYS A 238 11.10 -16.81 16.57
C LYS A 238 10.65 -15.62 17.39
N ILE A 239 9.67 -14.86 16.89
CA ILE A 239 8.87 -13.92 17.65
C ILE A 239 7.52 -14.57 17.92
N GLU A 240 7.15 -14.74 19.18
CA GLU A 240 5.78 -15.10 19.55
C GLU A 240 4.88 -13.87 19.51
N SER A 241 3.71 -13.98 18.92
CA SER A 241 2.72 -12.89 18.88
C SER A 241 1.30 -13.38 18.80
N ASP A 242 0.40 -12.72 19.55
CA ASP A 242 -1.05 -12.90 19.49
C ASP A 242 -1.68 -12.07 18.35
N LEU A 243 -0.96 -11.03 17.90
CA LEU A 243 -1.35 -10.16 16.79
C LEU A 243 -0.10 -9.76 16.00
N THR A 244 -0.06 -10.17 14.74
CA THR A 244 1.01 -9.77 13.81
C THR A 244 0.46 -8.82 12.76
N MET A 245 1.02 -7.61 12.70
CA MET A 245 0.81 -6.68 11.59
C MET A 245 2.06 -6.66 10.70
N PHE A 246 1.87 -6.92 9.41
CA PHE A 246 2.98 -6.91 8.46
C PHE A 246 2.65 -6.08 7.21
N ILE A 247 3.55 -5.16 6.86
CA ILE A 247 3.45 -4.39 5.62
C ILE A 247 4.41 -5.01 4.61
N SER A 248 3.91 -5.83 3.72
CA SER A 248 4.71 -6.37 2.62
C SER A 248 5.15 -5.26 1.68
N ALA A 249 6.36 -5.37 1.14
CA ALA A 249 6.82 -4.49 0.08
C ALA A 249 5.97 -4.66 -1.19
N GLY A 250 5.94 -3.61 -2.01
CA GLY A 250 5.23 -3.63 -3.28
C GLY A 250 5.99 -4.38 -4.38
N THR A 251 5.23 -4.81 -5.36
CA THR A 251 5.70 -5.30 -6.67
C THR A 251 4.76 -4.79 -7.75
N GLY A 252 5.15 -4.86 -9.02
CA GLY A 252 4.28 -4.44 -10.11
C GLY A 252 2.95 -5.17 -10.09
N HIS A 253 1.91 -4.51 -10.60
CA HIS A 253 0.57 -5.07 -10.63
C HIS A 253 0.48 -6.25 -11.60
N THR A 254 -0.03 -7.38 -11.15
CA THR A 254 -0.06 -8.67 -11.87
C THR A 254 -0.73 -8.58 -13.25
N ILE A 255 -1.76 -7.73 -13.39
CA ILE A 255 -2.46 -7.50 -14.68
C ILE A 255 -1.50 -6.98 -15.75
N LEU A 256 -0.46 -6.25 -15.36
CA LEU A 256 0.50 -5.65 -16.31
C LEU A 256 1.58 -6.63 -16.75
N SER A 257 1.77 -7.76 -16.08
CA SER A 257 2.83 -8.73 -16.41
C SER A 257 2.75 -9.30 -17.83
N ASN A 258 1.53 -9.40 -18.38
CA ASN A 258 1.26 -9.91 -19.74
C ASN A 258 0.72 -8.83 -20.68
N SER A 259 0.87 -7.57 -20.35
CA SER A 259 0.33 -6.43 -21.12
C SER A 259 1.14 -6.09 -22.38
N GLY A 260 2.37 -6.59 -22.49
CA GLY A 260 3.34 -6.21 -23.53
C GLY A 260 4.14 -4.94 -23.21
N LEU A 261 3.88 -4.29 -22.07
CA LEU A 261 4.60 -3.08 -21.66
C LEU A 261 6.02 -3.39 -21.16
N PRO A 262 6.96 -2.43 -21.27
CA PRO A 262 8.28 -2.55 -20.64
C PRO A 262 8.13 -2.47 -19.12
N LEU A 263 8.58 -3.52 -18.42
CA LEU A 263 8.51 -3.63 -16.97
C LEU A 263 9.92 -3.70 -16.37
N SER A 264 10.08 -3.12 -15.18
CA SER A 264 11.28 -3.27 -14.37
C SER A 264 11.39 -4.72 -13.83
N GLU A 265 12.53 -5.08 -13.26
CA GLU A 265 12.71 -6.39 -12.63
C GLU A 265 11.71 -6.67 -11.50
N ALA A 266 11.23 -5.61 -10.81
CA ALA A 266 10.19 -5.69 -9.81
C ALA A 266 8.76 -5.63 -10.38
N GLY A 267 8.60 -5.64 -11.71
CA GLY A 267 7.31 -5.66 -12.41
C GLY A 267 6.61 -4.31 -12.56
N PHE A 268 7.24 -3.19 -12.19
CA PHE A 268 6.69 -1.85 -12.38
C PHE A 268 6.86 -1.38 -13.82
N VAL A 269 5.93 -0.56 -14.30
CA VAL A 269 5.97 0.00 -15.66
C VAL A 269 7.14 0.97 -15.78
N VAL A 270 7.95 0.81 -16.82
CA VAL A 270 9.03 1.74 -17.16
C VAL A 270 8.45 2.87 -18.02
N SER A 271 8.62 4.11 -17.57
CA SER A 271 8.17 5.31 -18.29
C SER A 271 9.26 6.38 -18.30
N ASN A 272 9.15 7.36 -19.19
CA ASN A 272 10.01 8.53 -19.22
C ASN A 272 9.59 9.57 -18.14
N GLU A 273 10.28 10.71 -18.11
CA GLU A 273 10.01 11.80 -17.15
C GLU A 273 8.62 12.46 -17.31
N TYR A 274 7.95 12.24 -18.44
CA TYR A 274 6.59 12.69 -18.73
C TYR A 274 5.54 11.60 -18.45
N ASN A 275 5.95 10.48 -17.83
CA ASN A 275 5.11 9.30 -17.59
C ASN A 275 4.62 8.60 -18.86
N GLU A 276 5.24 8.86 -20.01
CA GLU A 276 4.96 8.18 -21.27
C GLU A 276 5.74 6.87 -21.35
N ILE A 277 5.14 5.88 -21.99
CA ILE A 277 5.76 4.56 -22.17
C ILE A 277 6.35 4.49 -23.58
N GLU A 278 7.64 4.33 -23.67
CA GLU A 278 8.33 4.27 -24.96
C GLU A 278 7.80 3.13 -25.83
N GLY A 279 7.47 3.45 -27.09
CA GLY A 279 6.87 2.51 -28.04
C GLY A 279 5.36 2.33 -27.94
N PHE A 280 4.69 3.00 -26.97
CA PHE A 280 3.24 2.90 -26.74
C PHE A 280 2.58 4.29 -26.73
N GLU A 281 2.42 4.89 -27.90
CA GLU A 281 1.83 6.22 -28.04
C GLU A 281 0.45 6.31 -27.36
N GLY A 282 0.26 7.34 -26.53
CA GLY A 282 -0.99 7.61 -25.82
C GLY A 282 -1.26 6.68 -24.63
N ILE A 283 -0.27 5.92 -24.15
CA ILE A 283 -0.33 5.17 -22.89
C ILE A 283 0.63 5.79 -21.90
N TYR A 284 0.10 6.10 -20.71
CA TYR A 284 0.81 6.72 -19.60
C TYR A 284 0.72 5.83 -18.36
N ALA A 285 1.73 5.87 -17.51
CA ALA A 285 1.67 5.20 -16.21
C ALA A 285 2.04 6.18 -15.09
N ILE A 286 1.26 6.18 -14.01
CA ILE A 286 1.40 7.12 -12.89
C ILE A 286 1.28 6.43 -11.53
N GLY A 287 1.71 7.13 -10.50
CA GLY A 287 1.62 6.66 -9.12
C GLY A 287 2.48 5.42 -8.85
N ASP A 288 1.97 4.53 -8.01
CA ASP A 288 2.70 3.33 -7.59
C ASP A 288 2.90 2.29 -8.69
N SER A 289 2.23 2.42 -9.84
CA SER A 289 2.40 1.53 -10.99
C SER A 289 3.76 1.72 -11.70
N VAL A 290 4.42 2.87 -11.50
CA VAL A 290 5.62 3.27 -12.25
C VAL A 290 6.89 2.82 -11.54
N SER A 291 7.89 2.38 -12.31
CA SER A 291 9.28 2.25 -11.84
C SER A 291 9.86 3.65 -11.66
N LEU A 292 10.14 4.04 -10.41
CA LEU A 292 10.72 5.36 -10.14
C LEU A 292 12.17 5.38 -10.56
N MET A 293 12.43 6.05 -11.68
CA MET A 293 13.77 6.29 -12.21
C MET A 293 14.32 7.61 -11.66
N GLY A 294 15.61 7.67 -11.45
CA GLY A 294 16.28 8.90 -11.07
C GLY A 294 17.58 8.67 -10.30
N PRO A 295 18.46 9.69 -10.22
CA PRO A 295 19.75 9.58 -9.52
C PRO A 295 19.58 9.46 -8.00
N GLU A 296 18.44 9.90 -7.48
CA GLU A 296 18.12 9.88 -6.05
C GLU A 296 17.00 8.91 -5.76
N TRP A 297 17.10 8.26 -4.59
CA TRP A 297 16.04 7.38 -4.12
C TRP A 297 14.75 8.17 -3.84
N ARG A 298 13.63 7.65 -4.35
CA ARG A 298 12.28 8.15 -4.07
C ARG A 298 11.41 7.01 -3.57
N ALA A 299 10.59 7.29 -2.57
CA ALA A 299 9.59 6.33 -2.11
C ALA A 299 8.31 6.47 -2.93
N LYS A 300 7.66 5.34 -3.20
CA LYS A 300 6.28 5.32 -3.72
C LYS A 300 5.33 5.77 -2.62
N GLN A 301 4.92 7.03 -2.66
CA GLN A 301 4.04 7.64 -1.65
C GLN A 301 2.89 8.38 -2.35
N GLY A 302 1.68 8.33 -1.78
CA GLY A 302 0.48 8.89 -2.38
C GLY A 302 0.57 10.36 -2.76
N HIS A 303 1.34 11.17 -2.01
CA HIS A 303 1.54 12.59 -2.33
C HIS A 303 2.55 12.85 -3.47
N VAL A 304 3.22 11.80 -3.95
CA VAL A 304 4.14 11.84 -5.11
C VAL A 304 3.50 11.17 -6.32
N ALA A 305 2.36 10.51 -6.11
CA ALA A 305 1.64 9.75 -7.13
C ALA A 305 0.97 10.64 -8.18
#